data_c15b3fe035285ea5a82d9d1e1e224220
#
_entry.id   c15b3fe035285ea5a82d9d1e1e224220
#
_cell.length_a   1.000
_cell.length_b   1.000
_cell.length_c   1.000
_cell.angle_alpha   90.00
_cell.angle_beta   90.00
_cell.angle_gamma   90.00
#
_symmetry.space_group_name_H-M   'P 1'
#
loop_
_entity.id
_entity.type
_entity.pdbx_description
1 polymer ?
#
loop_
_entity_poly.entity_id
_entity_poly.type
_entity_poly.pdbx_seq_one_letter_code
_entity_poly.pdbx_strand_id
1 'polypeptide(L)'
;MSEENKTQQEEPQSSGRRGAIKKLVSVPVLGAMAYGVYRKTKYDRERRNIGDMFRLEPVTPPSAKEISPDGKTIRIGIIGYGIRGKQLLRAAGFAEPSVIDTWKEDARLHPSNNRYRDYMEQESLNIVIRGVCDIFDTYAEAAILSGSNINREGSDGVFGERPKRYRYYKELLAADDIDAVIIAAPDHWHGTMAIDAALAGKHVYLEKPMSWTVPETYIIRDAVKRSGVTFQFCHQGRQTDSYLKAKQIIEKNILGPVSLIEVCTNRNDPNGAWVYPIHETANEKTIDWKQFEGDEERVREYLGYMEENGLARYVGPEARDKFDLKRFFRWRCWWDYSTGLSGDLLTHEYDAVNQIMGVGIPHSATSSGGVYFFKDGRTVPDVLQTSFEFPERDLTMLYSATLASQRSRGKVFMGHDASMELSSSLTVKVDPRSTRYAEQIDKGIIKPDTPLITYIPGQENVDAVSSATELYFAQRGLLYAYVNGKRYDTTYLHIREWVECIRNGGVPSCNIDAAFEEAITAHMGTRAYLEGRTMYWDKDKEEIVRG
;
A
#
# COMPACT_ATOMS: atom_id res chain seq x y z
N MET A 1 -7.51 90.83 71.95
CA MET A 1 -8.17 89.94 71.05
C MET A 1 -7.07 89.25 70.24
N SER A 2 -6.56 88.42 70.74
CA SER A 2 -6.04 87.14 71.13
C SER A 2 -6.46 86.05 70.20
N GLU A 3 -5.50 85.52 69.51
CA GLU A 3 -5.57 84.23 68.76
C GLU A 3 -4.41 83.36 69.19
N GLU A 4 -4.76 82.25 69.78
CA GLU A 4 -3.82 81.18 70.17
C GLU A 4 -3.42 80.32 68.96
N ASN A 5 -2.14 80.23 68.80
CA ASN A 5 -1.51 79.32 67.83
C ASN A 5 -1.26 77.97 68.53
N LYS A 6 -1.97 76.91 68.07
CA LYS A 6 -1.69 75.53 68.44
C LYS A 6 -0.78 74.89 67.45
N THR A 7 0.45 74.72 67.81
CA THR A 7 1.46 73.90 67.15
C THR A 7 1.12 72.42 67.34
N GLN A 8 0.81 71.69 66.25
CA GLN A 8 0.76 70.23 66.20
C GLN A 8 2.16 69.69 65.98
N GLN A 9 2.63 68.94 66.99
CA GLN A 9 3.85 68.09 66.82
C GLN A 9 3.55 66.89 65.95
N GLU A 10 4.24 66.75 64.84
CA GLU A 10 4.29 65.53 64.08
C GLU A 10 5.24 64.54 64.78
N GLU A 11 4.72 63.38 65.16
CA GLU A 11 5.50 62.24 65.61
C GLU A 11 6.23 61.59 64.40
N PRO A 12 7.52 61.21 64.51
CA PRO A 12 8.21 60.55 63.43
C PRO A 12 7.72 59.11 63.30
N GLN A 13 7.07 58.80 62.18
CA GLN A 13 6.77 57.41 61.81
C GLN A 13 8.06 56.58 61.72
N SER A 14 8.23 55.68 62.66
CA SER A 14 9.27 54.67 62.65
C SER A 14 8.98 53.72 61.50
N SER A 15 9.68 53.90 60.37
CA SER A 15 9.74 52.88 59.29
C SER A 15 10.43 51.63 59.82
N GLY A 16 9.59 50.75 60.40
CA GLY A 16 10.06 49.58 61.09
C GLY A 16 10.98 48.73 60.22
N ARG A 17 12.07 48.28 60.84
CA ARG A 17 13.02 47.29 60.28
C ARG A 17 12.32 46.14 59.52
N ARG A 18 11.08 45.79 59.90
CA ARG A 18 10.24 44.82 59.20
C ARG A 18 9.82 45.25 57.76
N GLY A 19 9.59 46.51 57.49
CA GLY A 19 9.24 47.04 56.16
C GLY A 19 10.43 47.05 55.23
N ALA A 20 11.63 47.38 55.71
CA ALA A 20 12.87 47.32 54.93
C ALA A 20 13.29 45.87 54.62
N ILE A 21 13.12 44.96 55.59
CA ILE A 21 13.41 43.53 55.35
C ILE A 21 12.42 42.91 54.36
N LYS A 22 11.12 43.27 54.42
CA LYS A 22 10.14 42.82 53.41
C LYS A 22 10.47 43.33 52.00
N LYS A 23 10.93 44.57 51.84
CA LYS A 23 11.38 45.12 50.54
C LYS A 23 12.66 44.48 50.06
N LEU A 24 13.60 44.16 50.93
CA LEU A 24 14.85 43.47 50.59
C LEU A 24 14.67 41.99 50.20
N VAL A 25 13.65 41.31 50.77
CA VAL A 25 13.34 39.93 50.47
C VAL A 25 12.43 39.82 49.20
N SER A 26 11.60 40.83 48.95
CA SER A 26 10.69 40.81 47.77
C SER A 26 11.40 41.01 46.44
N VAL A 27 12.52 41.70 46.38
CA VAL A 27 13.29 41.91 45.15
C VAL A 27 13.88 40.62 44.56
N PRO A 28 14.55 39.75 45.34
CA PRO A 28 15.01 38.46 44.83
C PRO A 28 13.88 37.52 44.44
N VAL A 29 12.76 37.51 45.18
CA VAL A 29 11.58 36.70 44.91
C VAL A 29 10.88 37.16 43.62
N LEU A 30 10.70 38.47 43.45
CA LEU A 30 10.16 39.06 42.21
C LEU A 30 11.09 38.81 41.01
N GLY A 31 12.41 38.91 41.22
CA GLY A 31 13.42 38.59 40.21
C GLY A 31 13.39 37.10 39.81
N ALA A 32 13.28 36.21 40.81
CA ALA A 32 13.14 34.77 40.54
C ALA A 32 11.83 34.43 39.85
N MET A 33 10.71 35.07 40.22
CA MET A 33 9.43 34.92 39.54
C MET A 33 9.48 35.45 38.11
N ALA A 34 10.01 36.64 37.88
CA ALA A 34 10.17 37.24 36.56
C ALA A 34 11.09 36.37 35.67
N TYR A 35 12.17 35.84 36.22
CA TYR A 35 13.06 34.90 35.53
C TYR A 35 12.34 33.57 35.21
N GLY A 36 11.53 33.06 36.16
CA GLY A 36 10.72 31.88 35.95
C GLY A 36 9.68 32.05 34.83
N VAL A 37 8.99 33.20 34.81
CA VAL A 37 8.06 33.57 33.74
C VAL A 37 8.77 33.73 32.42
N TYR A 38 9.92 34.41 32.40
CA TYR A 38 10.74 34.56 31.17
C TYR A 38 11.19 33.20 30.64
N ARG A 39 11.74 32.32 31.51
CA ARG A 39 12.14 30.97 31.07
C ARG A 39 10.96 30.16 30.57
N LYS A 40 9.81 30.21 31.23
CA LYS A 40 8.60 29.52 30.78
C LYS A 40 8.13 30.08 29.44
N THR A 41 8.06 31.40 29.28
CA THR A 41 7.64 32.03 28.01
C THR A 41 8.61 31.69 26.83
N LYS A 42 9.91 31.69 27.14
CA LYS A 42 10.94 31.29 26.16
C LYS A 42 10.79 29.82 25.80
N TYR A 43 10.62 28.94 26.79
CA TYR A 43 10.39 27.50 26.58
C TYR A 43 9.11 27.24 25.75
N ASP A 44 7.99 27.90 26.10
CA ASP A 44 6.71 27.76 25.39
C ASP A 44 6.79 28.30 23.94
N ARG A 45 7.62 29.35 23.70
CA ARG A 45 7.89 29.85 22.36
C ARG A 45 8.73 28.86 21.55
N GLU A 46 9.83 28.35 22.13
CA GLU A 46 10.68 27.36 21.47
C GLU A 46 9.87 26.09 21.16
N ARG A 47 9.02 25.63 22.08
CA ARG A 47 8.14 24.49 21.86
C ARG A 47 7.13 24.72 20.73
N ARG A 48 6.56 25.93 20.61
CA ARG A 48 5.66 26.29 19.50
C ARG A 48 6.41 26.31 18.18
N ASN A 49 7.56 26.93 18.11
CA ASN A 49 8.39 26.98 16.90
C ASN A 49 8.75 25.57 16.38
N ILE A 50 9.03 24.63 17.29
CA ILE A 50 9.29 23.24 16.96
C ILE A 50 7.99 22.56 16.50
N GLY A 51 6.86 22.79 17.15
CA GLY A 51 5.57 22.30 16.69
C GLY A 51 5.24 22.73 15.28
N ASP A 52 5.52 23.99 14.93
CA ASP A 52 5.32 24.51 13.58
C ASP A 52 6.30 23.87 12.57
N MET A 53 7.54 23.60 12.98
CA MET A 53 8.54 22.93 12.11
C MET A 53 8.13 21.50 11.75
N PHE A 54 7.46 20.79 12.64
CA PHE A 54 6.98 19.41 12.44
C PHE A 54 5.54 19.31 11.97
N ARG A 55 4.88 20.44 11.79
CA ARG A 55 3.50 20.46 11.31
C ARG A 55 3.40 19.85 9.92
N LEU A 56 2.60 18.80 9.79
CA LEU A 56 2.28 18.18 8.51
C LEU A 56 1.03 18.85 7.92
N GLU A 57 1.11 19.20 6.64
CA GLU A 57 -0.01 19.76 5.91
C GLU A 57 -1.07 18.68 5.62
N PRO A 58 -2.35 19.06 5.45
CA PRO A 58 -3.35 18.15 4.93
C PRO A 58 -2.87 17.46 3.66
N VAL A 59 -3.13 16.17 3.52
CA VAL A 59 -2.79 15.41 2.31
C VAL A 59 -4.05 15.12 1.51
N THR A 60 -3.88 15.06 0.21
CA THR A 60 -4.96 14.73 -0.72
C THR A 60 -4.51 13.52 -1.54
N PRO A 61 -5.23 12.39 -1.46
CA PRO A 61 -4.97 11.23 -2.30
C PRO A 61 -4.97 11.60 -3.79
N PRO A 62 -4.18 10.93 -4.64
CA PRO A 62 -4.11 11.23 -6.07
C PRO A 62 -5.47 11.29 -6.78
N SER A 63 -6.42 10.49 -6.33
CA SER A 63 -7.77 10.40 -6.87
C SER A 63 -8.78 11.42 -6.34
N ALA A 64 -8.40 12.33 -5.44
CA ALA A 64 -9.36 13.25 -4.80
C ALA A 64 -9.77 14.43 -5.68
N LYS A 65 -9.36 14.48 -6.94
CA LYS A 65 -9.90 15.43 -7.92
C LYS A 65 -11.38 15.13 -8.17
N GLU A 66 -12.17 16.17 -8.44
CA GLU A 66 -13.61 16.02 -8.68
C GLU A 66 -13.89 15.02 -9.80
N ILE A 67 -14.87 14.12 -9.56
CA ILE A 67 -15.43 13.28 -10.64
C ILE A 67 -16.19 14.20 -11.58
N SER A 68 -15.99 14.05 -12.89
CA SER A 68 -16.86 14.65 -13.87
C SER A 68 -18.17 13.84 -13.93
N PRO A 69 -19.29 14.33 -13.37
CA PRO A 69 -20.56 13.56 -13.33
C PRO A 69 -21.09 13.26 -14.73
N ASP A 70 -20.77 14.12 -15.69
CA ASP A 70 -21.23 14.06 -17.09
C ASP A 70 -20.25 13.32 -18.01
N GLY A 71 -19.23 12.67 -17.46
CA GLY A 71 -18.23 11.92 -18.23
C GLY A 71 -18.84 10.71 -18.95
N LYS A 72 -18.23 10.32 -20.08
CA LYS A 72 -18.59 9.09 -20.80
C LYS A 72 -18.54 7.88 -19.86
N THR A 73 -19.59 7.04 -19.87
CA THR A 73 -19.61 5.75 -19.19
C THR A 73 -18.49 4.87 -19.75
N ILE A 74 -17.62 4.35 -18.88
CA ILE A 74 -16.55 3.43 -19.26
C ILE A 74 -17.08 1.99 -19.17
N ARG A 75 -16.94 1.24 -20.27
CA ARG A 75 -17.38 -0.15 -20.39
C ARG A 75 -16.21 -1.08 -20.07
N ILE A 76 -16.32 -1.84 -18.97
CA ILE A 76 -15.23 -2.63 -18.42
C ILE A 76 -15.46 -4.11 -18.67
N GLY A 77 -14.39 -4.81 -19.08
CA GLY A 77 -14.25 -6.25 -19.00
C GLY A 77 -13.44 -6.67 -17.77
N ILE A 78 -13.84 -7.75 -17.11
CA ILE A 78 -13.02 -8.36 -16.05
C ILE A 78 -12.47 -9.71 -16.49
N ILE A 79 -11.16 -9.91 -16.30
CA ILE A 79 -10.44 -11.16 -16.58
C ILE A 79 -9.90 -11.70 -15.25
N GLY A 80 -10.46 -12.82 -14.79
CA GLY A 80 -10.20 -13.42 -13.49
C GLY A 80 -11.08 -12.86 -12.36
N TYR A 81 -11.90 -13.74 -11.75
CA TYR A 81 -12.80 -13.39 -10.64
C TYR A 81 -12.52 -14.23 -9.40
N GLY A 82 -11.25 -14.53 -9.15
CA GLY A 82 -10.79 -15.13 -7.91
C GLY A 82 -10.90 -14.16 -6.72
N ILE A 83 -10.17 -14.41 -5.65
CA ILE A 83 -10.22 -13.60 -4.42
C ILE A 83 -10.01 -12.10 -4.73
N ARG A 84 -9.02 -11.78 -5.58
CA ARG A 84 -8.70 -10.38 -5.86
C ARG A 84 -9.67 -9.74 -6.84
N GLY A 85 -10.09 -10.45 -7.89
CA GLY A 85 -11.12 -9.96 -8.81
C GLY A 85 -12.43 -9.58 -8.09
N LYS A 86 -12.85 -10.40 -7.12
CA LYS A 86 -13.98 -10.10 -6.23
C LYS A 86 -13.78 -8.81 -5.43
N GLN A 87 -12.58 -8.59 -4.87
CA GLN A 87 -12.28 -7.37 -4.13
C GLN A 87 -12.31 -6.13 -5.03
N LEU A 88 -11.76 -6.23 -6.23
CA LEU A 88 -11.72 -5.12 -7.19
C LEU A 88 -13.12 -4.72 -7.66
N LEU A 89 -13.97 -5.68 -8.04
CA LEU A 89 -15.34 -5.37 -8.43
C LEU A 89 -16.15 -4.76 -7.28
N ARG A 90 -15.97 -5.27 -6.05
CA ARG A 90 -16.61 -4.69 -4.86
C ARG A 90 -16.15 -3.25 -4.62
N ALA A 91 -14.87 -2.99 -4.73
CA ALA A 91 -14.34 -1.64 -4.63
C ALA A 91 -14.84 -0.73 -5.76
N ALA A 92 -15.05 -1.26 -6.95
CA ALA A 92 -15.66 -0.53 -8.08
C ALA A 92 -17.17 -0.27 -7.93
N GLY A 93 -17.82 -0.86 -6.91
CA GLY A 93 -19.24 -0.68 -6.64
C GLY A 93 -20.15 -1.85 -7.07
N PHE A 94 -19.53 -2.99 -7.44
CA PHE A 94 -20.24 -4.19 -7.90
C PHE A 94 -19.98 -5.36 -6.96
N ALA A 95 -20.85 -5.58 -5.98
CA ALA A 95 -20.75 -6.70 -5.05
C ALA A 95 -21.78 -7.78 -5.36
N GLU A 96 -21.40 -9.02 -5.04
CA GLU A 96 -22.36 -10.13 -5.05
C GLU A 96 -23.51 -9.85 -4.07
N PRO A 97 -24.77 -10.10 -4.43
CA PRO A 97 -25.92 -9.80 -3.56
C PRO A 97 -25.82 -10.43 -2.18
N SER A 98 -25.41 -11.69 -2.09
CA SER A 98 -25.20 -12.41 -0.82
C SER A 98 -24.16 -11.76 0.10
N VAL A 99 -23.16 -11.08 -0.48
CA VAL A 99 -22.16 -10.34 0.27
C VAL A 99 -22.76 -9.06 0.87
N ILE A 100 -23.63 -8.39 0.13
CA ILE A 100 -24.38 -7.22 0.62
C ILE A 100 -25.30 -7.61 1.77
N ASP A 101 -26.03 -8.73 1.64
CA ASP A 101 -26.86 -9.27 2.72
C ASP A 101 -26.03 -9.56 3.98
N THR A 102 -24.86 -10.18 3.81
CA THR A 102 -23.94 -10.44 4.91
C THR A 102 -23.50 -9.14 5.58
N TRP A 103 -23.10 -8.12 4.82
CA TRP A 103 -22.67 -6.83 5.38
C TRP A 103 -23.81 -6.08 6.07
N LYS A 104 -25.04 -6.19 5.56
CA LYS A 104 -26.23 -5.60 6.16
C LYS A 104 -26.53 -6.25 7.51
N GLU A 105 -26.43 -7.58 7.59
CA GLU A 105 -26.62 -8.30 8.84
C GLU A 105 -25.48 -8.02 9.85
N ASP A 106 -24.22 -8.00 9.40
CA ASP A 106 -23.09 -7.62 10.24
C ASP A 106 -23.26 -6.22 10.83
N ALA A 107 -23.73 -5.25 10.03
CA ALA A 107 -23.99 -3.89 10.51
C ALA A 107 -25.14 -3.85 11.53
N ARG A 108 -26.14 -4.73 11.40
CA ARG A 108 -27.23 -4.86 12.37
C ARG A 108 -26.75 -5.43 13.70
N LEU A 109 -25.87 -6.45 13.65
CA LEU A 109 -25.31 -7.09 14.84
C LEU A 109 -24.21 -6.26 15.51
N HIS A 110 -23.46 -5.52 14.72
CA HIS A 110 -22.31 -4.72 15.14
C HIS A 110 -22.41 -3.28 14.60
N PRO A 111 -23.17 -2.36 15.27
CA PRO A 111 -23.41 -1.00 14.77
C PRO A 111 -22.16 -0.15 14.50
N SER A 112 -21.01 -0.52 15.10
CA SER A 112 -19.72 0.11 14.81
C SER A 112 -19.09 -0.33 13.50
N ASN A 113 -19.61 -1.39 12.86
CA ASN A 113 -19.15 -1.85 11.55
C ASN A 113 -19.77 -0.99 10.45
N ASN A 114 -19.00 -0.06 9.94
CA ASN A 114 -19.44 0.91 8.92
C ASN A 114 -19.36 0.37 7.48
N ARG A 115 -18.93 -0.87 7.26
CA ARG A 115 -18.64 -1.40 5.92
C ARG A 115 -19.82 -1.33 4.97
N TYR A 116 -20.99 -1.76 5.44
CA TYR A 116 -22.22 -1.70 4.65
C TYR A 116 -22.56 -0.26 4.27
N ARG A 117 -22.58 0.64 5.25
CA ARG A 117 -22.86 2.07 5.02
C ARG A 117 -21.86 2.69 4.03
N ASP A 118 -20.55 2.51 4.27
CA ASP A 118 -19.51 3.07 3.44
C ASP A 118 -19.61 2.59 1.97
N TYR A 119 -20.00 1.31 1.78
CA TYR A 119 -20.25 0.76 0.45
C TYR A 119 -21.49 1.36 -0.22
N MET A 120 -22.61 1.49 0.51
CA MET A 120 -23.84 2.06 -0.03
C MET A 120 -23.72 3.56 -0.35
N GLU A 121 -22.98 4.30 0.46
CA GLU A 121 -22.70 5.73 0.29
C GLU A 121 -21.55 6.04 -0.69
N GLN A 122 -20.88 5.01 -1.20
CA GLN A 122 -19.80 5.18 -2.16
C GLN A 122 -20.33 5.77 -3.46
N GLU A 123 -19.69 6.84 -3.95
CA GLU A 123 -20.06 7.49 -5.21
C GLU A 123 -19.90 6.52 -6.39
N SER A 124 -20.80 6.62 -7.37
CA SER A 124 -20.70 5.85 -8.61
C SER A 124 -19.51 6.34 -9.44
N LEU A 125 -18.74 5.40 -9.96
CA LEU A 125 -17.64 5.70 -10.89
C LEU A 125 -18.13 5.93 -12.34
N ASN A 126 -19.44 5.84 -12.59
CA ASN A 126 -20.02 5.87 -13.94
C ASN A 126 -19.34 4.86 -14.89
N ILE A 127 -19.25 3.62 -14.43
CA ILE A 127 -18.71 2.48 -15.17
C ILE A 127 -19.78 1.39 -15.24
N VAL A 128 -19.68 0.51 -16.23
CA VAL A 128 -20.51 -0.68 -16.37
C VAL A 128 -19.63 -1.88 -16.69
N ILE A 129 -19.98 -3.04 -16.13
CA ILE A 129 -19.34 -4.30 -16.47
C ILE A 129 -20.05 -4.88 -17.68
N ARG A 130 -19.35 -4.98 -18.82
CA ARG A 130 -19.89 -5.51 -20.07
C ARG A 130 -19.45 -6.93 -20.35
N GLY A 131 -18.23 -7.29 -19.94
CA GLY A 131 -17.65 -8.59 -20.19
C GLY A 131 -17.04 -9.23 -18.97
N VAL A 132 -17.17 -10.55 -18.90
CA VAL A 132 -16.57 -11.39 -17.86
C VAL A 132 -15.84 -12.55 -18.53
N CYS A 133 -14.57 -12.76 -18.14
CA CYS A 133 -13.80 -13.93 -18.53
C CYS A 133 -13.19 -14.57 -17.28
N ASP A 134 -13.61 -15.79 -16.96
CA ASP A 134 -12.99 -16.64 -15.96
C ASP A 134 -13.05 -18.09 -16.44
N ILE A 135 -11.97 -18.82 -16.22
CA ILE A 135 -11.79 -20.22 -16.64
C ILE A 135 -12.46 -21.21 -15.69
N PHE A 136 -12.91 -20.75 -14.52
CA PHE A 136 -13.73 -21.51 -13.58
C PHE A 136 -15.18 -21.04 -13.66
N ASP A 137 -16.08 -21.92 -14.07
CA ASP A 137 -17.49 -21.59 -14.34
C ASP A 137 -18.19 -20.91 -13.15
N THR A 138 -17.94 -21.38 -11.95
CA THR A 138 -18.51 -20.80 -10.72
C THR A 138 -18.05 -19.35 -10.50
N TYR A 139 -16.79 -19.04 -10.79
CA TYR A 139 -16.29 -17.68 -10.67
C TYR A 139 -16.84 -16.78 -11.77
N ALA A 140 -16.97 -17.31 -12.99
CA ALA A 140 -17.58 -16.56 -14.09
C ALA A 140 -19.04 -16.17 -13.79
N GLU A 141 -19.88 -17.11 -13.27
CA GLU A 141 -21.27 -16.81 -12.90
C GLU A 141 -21.35 -15.81 -11.73
N ALA A 142 -20.49 -15.94 -10.73
CA ALA A 142 -20.42 -14.98 -9.63
C ALA A 142 -20.02 -13.58 -10.11
N ALA A 143 -19.11 -13.49 -11.08
CA ALA A 143 -18.71 -12.22 -11.70
C ALA A 143 -19.85 -11.57 -12.50
N ILE A 144 -20.62 -12.39 -13.24
CA ILE A 144 -21.79 -11.92 -13.98
C ILE A 144 -22.85 -11.37 -13.02
N LEU A 145 -23.15 -12.12 -11.96
CA LEU A 145 -24.12 -11.70 -10.96
C LEU A 145 -23.68 -10.39 -10.27
N SER A 146 -22.41 -10.30 -9.90
CA SER A 146 -21.82 -9.08 -9.32
C SER A 146 -21.91 -7.90 -10.28
N GLY A 147 -21.47 -8.08 -11.54
CA GLY A 147 -21.48 -7.03 -12.56
C GLY A 147 -22.88 -6.55 -12.97
N SER A 148 -23.91 -7.40 -12.81
CA SER A 148 -25.31 -7.00 -13.04
C SER A 148 -25.92 -6.22 -11.88
N ASN A 149 -25.29 -6.24 -10.68
CA ASN A 149 -25.82 -5.60 -9.47
C ASN A 149 -25.46 -4.11 -9.40
N ILE A 150 -25.93 -3.35 -10.38
CA ILE A 150 -25.69 -1.90 -10.50
C ILE A 150 -26.39 -1.09 -9.40
N ASN A 151 -27.45 -1.63 -8.82
CA ASN A 151 -28.26 -0.97 -7.78
C ASN A 151 -27.76 -1.28 -6.36
N ARG A 152 -26.73 -2.11 -6.21
CA ARG A 152 -26.20 -2.57 -4.90
C ARG A 152 -27.26 -3.24 -4.02
N GLU A 153 -28.06 -4.09 -4.63
CA GLU A 153 -29.16 -4.81 -3.97
C GLU A 153 -28.68 -6.10 -3.31
N GLY A 154 -29.43 -6.55 -2.29
CA GLY A 154 -29.30 -7.89 -1.74
C GLY A 154 -29.90 -8.96 -2.65
N SER A 155 -30.00 -10.21 -2.15
CA SER A 155 -30.39 -11.38 -2.96
C SER A 155 -31.80 -11.31 -3.55
N ASP A 156 -32.70 -10.55 -2.93
CA ASP A 156 -34.09 -10.35 -3.40
C ASP A 156 -34.28 -9.11 -4.29
N GLY A 157 -33.17 -8.45 -4.65
CA GLY A 157 -33.19 -7.17 -5.34
C GLY A 157 -33.38 -7.26 -6.86
N VAL A 158 -33.45 -6.09 -7.48
CA VAL A 158 -33.57 -5.94 -8.94
C VAL A 158 -32.19 -5.62 -9.54
N PHE A 159 -31.73 -6.49 -10.44
CA PHE A 159 -30.43 -6.37 -11.10
C PHE A 159 -30.55 -5.73 -12.49
N GLY A 160 -29.48 -5.13 -12.95
CA GLY A 160 -29.36 -4.59 -14.30
C GLY A 160 -29.06 -5.65 -15.36
N GLU A 161 -28.63 -5.17 -16.53
CA GLU A 161 -28.23 -6.03 -17.64
C GLU A 161 -27.05 -6.94 -17.24
N ARG A 162 -27.16 -8.22 -17.60
CA ARG A 162 -26.10 -9.20 -17.31
C ARG A 162 -24.91 -8.98 -18.24
N PRO A 163 -23.67 -8.90 -17.69
CA PRO A 163 -22.47 -8.91 -18.50
C PRO A 163 -22.40 -10.17 -19.37
N LYS A 164 -21.84 -10.02 -20.56
CA LYS A 164 -21.59 -11.15 -21.45
C LYS A 164 -20.44 -12.00 -20.91
N ARG A 165 -20.62 -13.30 -20.86
CA ARG A 165 -19.53 -14.25 -20.61
C ARG A 165 -18.73 -14.51 -21.88
N TYR A 166 -17.40 -14.37 -21.78
CA TYR A 166 -16.43 -14.77 -22.78
C TYR A 166 -15.67 -15.99 -22.28
N ARG A 167 -15.53 -17.01 -23.13
CA ARG A 167 -14.78 -18.21 -22.75
C ARG A 167 -13.27 -17.96 -22.77
N TYR A 168 -12.81 -17.16 -23.73
CA TYR A 168 -11.42 -16.81 -23.94
C TYR A 168 -11.23 -15.29 -23.76
N TYR A 169 -10.19 -14.89 -23.04
CA TYR A 169 -9.93 -13.48 -22.80
C TYR A 169 -9.69 -12.69 -24.10
N LYS A 170 -9.09 -13.31 -25.14
CA LYS A 170 -8.89 -12.66 -26.45
C LYS A 170 -10.21 -12.28 -27.13
N GLU A 171 -11.26 -13.08 -26.95
CA GLU A 171 -12.61 -12.74 -27.43
C GLU A 171 -13.18 -11.52 -26.70
N LEU A 172 -12.93 -11.41 -25.40
CA LEU A 172 -13.29 -10.23 -24.61
C LEU A 172 -12.54 -9.00 -25.08
N LEU A 173 -11.24 -9.12 -25.36
CA LEU A 173 -10.43 -8.01 -25.86
C LEU A 173 -10.85 -7.57 -27.28
N ALA A 174 -11.34 -8.47 -28.09
CA ALA A 174 -11.82 -8.17 -29.46
C ALA A 174 -13.21 -7.50 -29.49
N ALA A 175 -13.92 -7.41 -28.35
CA ALA A 175 -15.26 -6.85 -28.30
C ALA A 175 -15.25 -5.31 -28.39
N ASP A 176 -16.07 -4.75 -29.30
CA ASP A 176 -16.16 -3.30 -29.53
C ASP A 176 -16.88 -2.55 -28.41
N ASP A 177 -17.65 -3.27 -27.59
CA ASP A 177 -18.41 -2.71 -26.47
C ASP A 177 -17.66 -2.75 -25.14
N ILE A 178 -16.33 -2.97 -25.17
CA ILE A 178 -15.42 -2.92 -24.02
C ILE A 178 -14.36 -1.84 -24.29
N ASP A 179 -14.23 -0.86 -23.38
CA ASP A 179 -13.25 0.23 -23.45
C ASP A 179 -11.98 -0.09 -22.65
N ALA A 180 -12.13 -0.83 -21.55
CA ALA A 180 -11.08 -1.05 -20.57
C ALA A 180 -11.19 -2.43 -19.90
N VAL A 181 -10.09 -2.95 -19.37
CA VAL A 181 -10.07 -4.24 -18.70
C VAL A 181 -9.39 -4.19 -17.34
N ILE A 182 -9.95 -4.95 -16.39
CA ILE A 182 -9.34 -5.28 -15.11
C ILE A 182 -8.81 -6.71 -15.21
N ILE A 183 -7.49 -6.89 -15.00
CA ILE A 183 -6.83 -8.19 -15.08
C ILE A 183 -6.43 -8.61 -13.67
N ALA A 184 -7.00 -9.70 -13.18
CA ALA A 184 -6.79 -10.29 -11.85
C ALA A 184 -6.62 -11.82 -11.93
N ALA A 185 -5.90 -12.27 -12.92
CA ALA A 185 -5.52 -13.66 -13.18
C ALA A 185 -4.35 -14.10 -12.26
N PRO A 186 -3.90 -15.37 -12.32
CA PRO A 186 -2.63 -15.77 -11.73
C PRO A 186 -1.42 -15.10 -12.38
N ASP A 187 -0.30 -14.98 -11.65
CA ASP A 187 0.91 -14.22 -12.05
C ASP A 187 1.40 -14.58 -13.46
N HIS A 188 1.41 -15.87 -13.80
CA HIS A 188 1.90 -16.37 -15.08
C HIS A 188 1.05 -15.93 -16.28
N TRP A 189 -0.10 -15.32 -16.08
CA TRP A 189 -0.96 -14.78 -17.14
C TRP A 189 -0.92 -13.25 -17.24
N HIS A 190 -0.40 -12.55 -16.24
CA HIS A 190 -0.44 -11.09 -16.18
C HIS A 190 0.23 -10.44 -17.39
N GLY A 191 1.44 -10.86 -17.72
CA GLY A 191 2.21 -10.28 -18.81
C GLY A 191 1.51 -10.40 -20.16
N THR A 192 1.16 -11.61 -20.55
CA THR A 192 0.50 -11.87 -21.85
C THR A 192 -0.84 -11.14 -21.97
N MET A 193 -1.67 -11.20 -20.91
CA MET A 193 -2.98 -10.52 -20.94
C MET A 193 -2.85 -8.99 -21.00
N ALA A 194 -1.87 -8.41 -20.29
CA ALA A 194 -1.63 -6.97 -20.33
C ALA A 194 -1.10 -6.50 -21.69
N ILE A 195 -0.19 -7.27 -22.32
CA ILE A 195 0.34 -7.00 -23.67
C ILE A 195 -0.81 -7.03 -24.68
N ASP A 196 -1.58 -8.14 -24.71
CA ASP A 196 -2.69 -8.31 -25.65
C ASP A 196 -3.76 -7.22 -25.48
N ALA A 197 -4.07 -6.85 -24.23
CA ALA A 197 -5.03 -5.78 -23.93
C ALA A 197 -4.54 -4.42 -24.45
N ALA A 198 -3.29 -4.07 -24.18
CA ALA A 198 -2.69 -2.82 -24.65
C ALA A 198 -2.67 -2.74 -26.17
N LEU A 199 -2.26 -3.83 -26.85
CA LEU A 199 -2.24 -3.91 -28.33
C LEU A 199 -3.64 -3.90 -28.95
N ALA A 200 -4.66 -4.40 -28.24
CA ALA A 200 -6.06 -4.28 -28.61
C ALA A 200 -6.67 -2.87 -28.35
N GLY A 201 -5.86 -1.91 -27.89
CA GLY A 201 -6.29 -0.56 -27.58
C GLY A 201 -7.19 -0.44 -26.35
N LYS A 202 -7.21 -1.45 -25.47
CA LYS A 202 -7.97 -1.41 -24.21
C LYS A 202 -7.15 -0.76 -23.10
N HIS A 203 -7.75 0.15 -22.33
CA HIS A 203 -7.13 0.65 -21.11
C HIS A 203 -7.00 -0.48 -20.09
N VAL A 204 -5.89 -0.50 -19.35
CA VAL A 204 -5.53 -1.65 -18.50
C VAL A 204 -5.43 -1.26 -17.03
N TYR A 205 -6.14 -1.99 -16.18
CA TYR A 205 -5.89 -2.08 -14.75
C TYR A 205 -5.34 -3.47 -14.44
N LEU A 206 -4.05 -3.55 -14.11
CA LEU A 206 -3.35 -4.81 -13.91
C LEU A 206 -3.07 -5.07 -12.44
N GLU A 207 -3.48 -6.24 -11.94
CA GLU A 207 -3.04 -6.71 -10.62
C GLU A 207 -1.54 -6.99 -10.59
N LYS A 208 -0.97 -6.84 -9.38
CA LYS A 208 0.43 -7.19 -9.13
C LYS A 208 0.60 -8.73 -9.00
N PRO A 209 1.78 -9.28 -9.29
CA PRO A 209 2.95 -8.66 -9.93
C PRO A 209 2.72 -8.38 -11.41
N MET A 210 3.49 -7.44 -11.97
CA MET A 210 3.31 -7.00 -13.36
C MET A 210 3.55 -8.12 -14.37
N SER A 211 4.58 -8.93 -14.15
CA SER A 211 5.06 -9.95 -15.08
C SER A 211 5.54 -11.19 -14.36
N TRP A 212 5.52 -12.31 -15.04
CA TRP A 212 6.04 -13.58 -14.55
C TRP A 212 7.54 -13.74 -14.83
N THR A 213 8.01 -13.20 -15.97
CA THR A 213 9.41 -13.27 -16.39
C THR A 213 9.98 -11.87 -16.62
N VAL A 214 11.32 -11.77 -16.58
CA VAL A 214 12.02 -10.51 -16.89
C VAL A 214 11.73 -10.02 -18.31
N PRO A 215 11.79 -10.85 -19.37
CA PRO A 215 11.48 -10.39 -20.73
C PRO A 215 10.07 -9.80 -20.87
N GLU A 216 9.05 -10.41 -20.24
CA GLU A 216 7.68 -9.88 -20.28
C GLU A 216 7.61 -8.44 -19.75
N THR A 217 8.41 -8.08 -18.74
CA THR A 217 8.42 -6.74 -18.16
C THR A 217 8.71 -5.66 -19.20
N TYR A 218 9.68 -5.91 -20.08
CA TYR A 218 10.02 -4.97 -21.17
C TYR A 218 8.93 -4.91 -22.23
N ILE A 219 8.39 -6.07 -22.62
CA ILE A 219 7.36 -6.17 -23.65
C ILE A 219 6.07 -5.45 -23.21
N ILE A 220 5.67 -5.59 -21.94
CA ILE A 220 4.51 -4.86 -21.39
C ILE A 220 4.75 -3.35 -21.45
N ARG A 221 5.93 -2.87 -20.99
CA ARG A 221 6.30 -1.45 -21.03
C ARG A 221 6.19 -0.90 -22.45
N ASP A 222 6.76 -1.62 -23.41
CA ASP A 222 6.75 -1.21 -24.80
C ASP A 222 5.35 -1.23 -25.41
N ALA A 223 4.54 -2.26 -25.14
CA ALA A 223 3.17 -2.36 -25.63
C ALA A 223 2.30 -1.21 -25.12
N VAL A 224 2.37 -0.89 -23.83
CA VAL A 224 1.63 0.21 -23.21
C VAL A 224 2.08 1.56 -23.77
N LYS A 225 3.39 1.81 -23.89
CA LYS A 225 3.92 3.07 -24.42
C LYS A 225 3.56 3.28 -25.90
N ARG A 226 3.60 2.24 -26.69
CA ARG A 226 3.24 2.32 -28.13
C ARG A 226 1.75 2.48 -28.37
N SER A 227 0.91 1.82 -27.59
CA SER A 227 -0.55 1.90 -27.75
C SER A 227 -1.14 3.20 -27.18
N GLY A 228 -0.46 3.85 -26.25
CA GLY A 228 -0.94 5.05 -25.58
C GLY A 228 -2.15 4.84 -24.67
N VAL A 229 -2.46 3.59 -24.31
CA VAL A 229 -3.56 3.28 -23.40
C VAL A 229 -3.24 3.74 -21.97
N THR A 230 -4.28 4.10 -21.22
CA THR A 230 -4.14 4.37 -19.79
C THR A 230 -3.89 3.05 -19.06
N PHE A 231 -2.70 2.92 -18.48
CA PHE A 231 -2.29 1.75 -17.71
C PHE A 231 -2.15 2.12 -16.23
N GLN A 232 -2.79 1.36 -15.36
CA GLN A 232 -2.62 1.47 -13.92
C GLN A 232 -2.27 0.11 -13.31
N PHE A 233 -1.18 0.09 -12.56
CA PHE A 233 -0.73 -1.07 -11.82
C PHE A 233 -1.27 -1.05 -10.40
N CYS A 234 -1.76 -2.18 -9.89
CA CYS A 234 -2.57 -2.22 -8.69
C CYS A 234 -1.78 -2.09 -7.39
N HIS A 235 -1.43 -0.85 -7.03
CA HIS A 235 -0.90 -0.49 -5.73
C HIS A 235 -1.77 0.53 -5.01
N GLN A 236 -2.91 0.08 -4.49
CA GLN A 236 -3.87 0.91 -3.76
C GLN A 236 -3.27 1.62 -2.54
N GLY A 237 -2.13 1.16 -2.01
CA GLY A 237 -1.36 1.81 -0.96
C GLY A 237 -0.98 3.25 -1.29
N ARG A 238 -0.82 3.59 -2.58
CA ARG A 238 -0.53 4.95 -3.05
C ARG A 238 -1.59 5.99 -2.69
N GLN A 239 -2.80 5.54 -2.38
CA GLN A 239 -3.91 6.38 -1.93
C GLN A 239 -3.94 6.58 -0.40
N THR A 240 -3.02 5.96 0.35
CA THR A 240 -3.05 5.93 1.80
C THR A 240 -2.50 7.21 2.41
N ASP A 241 -3.25 7.85 3.30
CA ASP A 241 -2.87 9.11 3.94
C ASP A 241 -1.54 9.01 4.69
N SER A 242 -1.28 7.91 5.40
CA SER A 242 -0.03 7.73 6.14
C SER A 242 1.19 7.69 5.21
N TYR A 243 1.06 7.16 3.99
CA TYR A 243 2.15 7.16 2.99
C TYR A 243 2.40 8.58 2.44
N LEU A 244 1.33 9.33 2.19
CA LEU A 244 1.44 10.72 1.75
C LEU A 244 2.05 11.61 2.84
N LYS A 245 1.70 11.37 4.12
CA LYS A 245 2.33 12.04 5.26
C LYS A 245 3.80 11.63 5.45
N ALA A 246 4.12 10.35 5.27
CA ALA A 246 5.50 9.86 5.29
C ALA A 246 6.36 10.57 4.24
N LYS A 247 5.82 10.76 3.03
CA LYS A 247 6.49 11.52 1.98
C LYS A 247 6.79 12.95 2.41
N GLN A 248 5.84 13.67 3.03
CA GLN A 248 6.09 15.02 3.57
C GLN A 248 7.20 15.03 4.64
N ILE A 249 7.27 14.00 5.49
CA ILE A 249 8.31 13.88 6.53
C ILE A 249 9.69 13.76 5.88
N ILE A 250 9.81 12.97 4.82
CA ILE A 250 11.05 12.82 4.05
C ILE A 250 11.41 14.14 3.33
N GLU A 251 10.45 14.76 2.63
CA GLU A 251 10.63 16.03 1.93
C GLU A 251 11.05 17.18 2.87
N LYS A 252 10.51 17.20 4.08
CA LYS A 252 10.91 18.14 5.15
C LYS A 252 12.23 17.77 5.82
N ASN A 253 12.85 16.66 5.42
CA ASN A 253 14.09 16.13 5.98
C ASN A 253 14.07 16.00 7.52
N ILE A 254 12.92 15.59 8.08
CA ILE A 254 12.74 15.48 9.54
C ILE A 254 13.63 14.36 10.12
N LEU A 255 13.82 13.27 9.37
CA LEU A 255 14.64 12.14 9.82
C LEU A 255 16.15 12.39 9.71
N GLY A 256 16.57 13.44 8.99
CA GLY A 256 17.95 13.55 8.55
C GLY A 256 18.27 12.57 7.41
N PRO A 257 19.54 12.31 7.10
CA PRO A 257 19.93 11.29 6.12
C PRO A 257 19.41 9.92 6.53
N VAL A 258 18.63 9.28 5.65
CA VAL A 258 18.11 7.91 5.86
C VAL A 258 19.07 6.94 5.20
N SER A 259 19.72 6.09 5.99
CA SER A 259 20.70 5.11 5.50
C SER A 259 20.20 3.67 5.47
N LEU A 260 19.12 3.37 6.22
CA LEU A 260 18.55 2.04 6.27
C LEU A 260 17.03 2.11 6.30
N ILE A 261 16.39 1.24 5.48
CA ILE A 261 14.95 1.00 5.53
C ILE A 261 14.74 -0.49 5.77
N GLU A 262 13.96 -0.83 6.78
CA GLU A 262 13.49 -2.20 7.01
C GLU A 262 12.02 -2.32 6.64
N VAL A 263 11.70 -3.31 5.83
CA VAL A 263 10.31 -3.65 5.48
C VAL A 263 10.08 -5.13 5.71
N CYS A 264 8.89 -5.48 6.16
CA CYS A 264 8.59 -6.88 6.40
C CYS A 264 7.15 -7.24 6.04
N THR A 265 6.98 -8.43 5.48
CA THR A 265 5.67 -9.04 5.26
C THR A 265 5.62 -10.40 5.93
N ASN A 266 5.04 -10.45 7.12
CA ASN A 266 4.92 -11.66 7.91
C ASN A 266 3.45 -12.09 7.97
N ARG A 267 3.20 -13.37 7.72
CA ARG A 267 1.87 -13.98 7.76
C ARG A 267 1.96 -15.33 8.46
N ASN A 268 0.89 -15.70 9.12
CA ASN A 268 0.74 -17.06 9.64
C ASN A 268 -0.72 -17.47 9.46
N ASP A 269 -0.95 -18.51 8.68
CA ASP A 269 -2.25 -19.12 8.52
C ASP A 269 -2.20 -20.55 9.07
N PRO A 270 -3.06 -20.93 10.02
CA PRO A 270 -3.08 -22.29 10.60
C PRO A 270 -3.25 -23.40 9.56
N ASN A 271 -3.92 -23.09 8.43
CA ASN A 271 -4.14 -24.04 7.34
C ASN A 271 -2.99 -24.07 6.32
N GLY A 272 -1.99 -23.19 6.48
CA GLY A 272 -0.87 -22.98 5.56
C GLY A 272 -1.04 -21.72 4.70
N ALA A 273 0.03 -20.96 4.59
CA ALA A 273 0.04 -19.75 3.76
C ALA A 273 -0.16 -20.13 2.29
N TRP A 274 -1.09 -19.42 1.64
CA TRP A 274 -1.58 -19.66 0.27
C TRP A 274 -2.32 -20.99 0.06
N VAL A 275 -2.63 -21.73 1.13
CA VAL A 275 -3.42 -22.97 1.08
C VAL A 275 -4.90 -22.60 1.13
N TYR A 276 -5.41 -22.09 0.02
CA TYR A 276 -6.83 -21.74 -0.10
C TYR A 276 -7.72 -22.98 -0.20
N PRO A 277 -8.96 -22.91 0.31
CA PRO A 277 -9.94 -23.97 0.16
C PRO A 277 -10.22 -24.27 -1.33
N ILE A 278 -10.37 -25.56 -1.64
CA ILE A 278 -10.83 -26.00 -2.95
C ILE A 278 -12.36 -25.88 -2.95
N HIS A 279 -12.92 -25.20 -3.97
CA HIS A 279 -14.34 -25.02 -4.07
C HIS A 279 -15.03 -26.36 -4.38
N GLU A 280 -16.18 -26.62 -3.76
CA GLU A 280 -16.91 -27.89 -3.89
C GLU A 280 -17.37 -28.23 -5.32
N THR A 281 -17.63 -27.20 -6.15
CA THR A 281 -18.02 -27.37 -7.56
C THR A 281 -16.84 -27.57 -8.50
N ALA A 282 -15.60 -27.50 -8.00
CA ALA A 282 -14.38 -27.53 -8.82
C ALA A 282 -14.07 -28.95 -9.31
N ASN A 283 -13.99 -29.12 -10.61
CA ASN A 283 -13.64 -30.37 -11.29
C ASN A 283 -13.22 -30.10 -12.74
N GLU A 284 -12.81 -31.14 -13.47
CA GLU A 284 -12.34 -31.05 -14.88
C GLU A 284 -13.38 -30.51 -15.87
N LYS A 285 -14.69 -30.54 -15.53
CA LYS A 285 -15.73 -30.02 -16.40
C LYS A 285 -16.02 -28.55 -16.16
N THR A 286 -15.74 -28.07 -14.94
CA THR A 286 -16.04 -26.69 -14.51
C THR A 286 -14.83 -25.77 -14.57
N ILE A 287 -13.62 -26.32 -14.69
CA ILE A 287 -12.35 -25.57 -14.83
C ILE A 287 -11.72 -25.90 -16.19
N ASP A 288 -11.39 -24.87 -16.94
CA ASP A 288 -10.63 -25.00 -18.19
C ASP A 288 -9.13 -25.07 -17.86
N TRP A 289 -8.67 -26.27 -17.55
CA TRP A 289 -7.29 -26.53 -17.17
C TRP A 289 -6.29 -26.17 -18.27
N LYS A 290 -6.65 -26.42 -19.54
CA LYS A 290 -5.78 -26.09 -20.67
C LYS A 290 -5.51 -24.58 -20.77
N GLN A 291 -6.53 -23.76 -20.52
CA GLN A 291 -6.34 -22.31 -20.44
C GLN A 291 -5.57 -21.88 -19.21
N PHE A 292 -5.68 -22.61 -18.08
CA PHE A 292 -4.88 -22.31 -16.88
C PHE A 292 -3.39 -22.48 -17.14
N GLU A 293 -3.00 -23.60 -17.74
CA GLU A 293 -1.59 -23.92 -18.06
C GLU A 293 -0.99 -23.00 -19.13
N GLY A 294 -1.78 -22.60 -20.12
CA GLY A 294 -1.34 -21.90 -21.32
C GLY A 294 -1.17 -22.84 -22.50
N ASP A 295 -0.90 -22.27 -23.66
CA ASP A 295 -0.59 -23.04 -24.85
C ASP A 295 0.85 -23.61 -24.81
N GLU A 296 1.12 -24.60 -25.69
CA GLU A 296 2.41 -25.30 -25.73
C GLU A 296 3.58 -24.37 -26.07
N GLU A 297 3.36 -23.34 -26.90
CA GLU A 297 4.37 -22.37 -27.30
C GLU A 297 4.82 -21.55 -26.09
N ARG A 298 3.88 -21.00 -25.36
CA ARG A 298 4.15 -20.22 -24.14
C ARG A 298 4.84 -21.04 -23.04
N VAL A 299 4.37 -22.28 -22.84
CA VAL A 299 5.01 -23.21 -21.88
C VAL A 299 6.46 -23.46 -22.30
N ARG A 300 6.72 -23.66 -23.59
CA ARG A 300 8.07 -23.89 -24.13
C ARG A 300 8.97 -22.65 -23.95
N GLU A 301 8.45 -21.46 -24.21
CA GLU A 301 9.19 -20.21 -24.00
C GLU A 301 9.60 -20.05 -22.52
N TYR A 302 8.66 -20.31 -21.60
CA TYR A 302 8.96 -20.24 -20.19
C TYR A 302 9.99 -21.29 -19.74
N LEU A 303 9.85 -22.54 -20.17
CA LEU A 303 10.81 -23.59 -19.85
C LEU A 303 12.19 -23.26 -20.43
N GLY A 304 12.27 -22.73 -21.66
CA GLY A 304 13.51 -22.24 -22.26
C GLY A 304 14.15 -21.14 -21.42
N TYR A 305 13.36 -20.14 -21.01
CA TYR A 305 13.82 -19.08 -20.12
C TYR A 305 14.38 -19.63 -18.79
N MET A 306 13.70 -20.59 -18.18
CA MET A 306 14.16 -21.19 -16.91
C MET A 306 15.44 -22.03 -17.12
N GLU A 307 15.56 -22.74 -18.23
CA GLU A 307 16.76 -23.54 -18.56
C GLU A 307 17.97 -22.62 -18.83
N GLU A 308 17.83 -21.62 -19.67
CA GLU A 308 18.86 -20.63 -20.01
C GLU A 308 19.40 -19.89 -18.78
N ASN A 309 18.54 -19.69 -17.78
CA ASN A 309 18.91 -19.05 -16.51
C ASN A 309 19.36 -20.06 -15.42
N GLY A 310 19.45 -21.37 -15.73
CA GLY A 310 19.86 -22.41 -14.76
C GLY A 310 18.82 -22.68 -13.67
N LEU A 311 17.56 -22.38 -13.94
CA LEU A 311 16.44 -22.42 -12.99
C LEU A 311 15.51 -23.62 -13.23
N ALA A 312 15.78 -24.47 -14.23
CA ALA A 312 14.96 -25.62 -14.60
C ALA A 312 14.63 -26.55 -13.42
N ARG A 313 15.52 -26.65 -12.44
CA ARG A 313 15.30 -27.45 -11.20
C ARG A 313 14.10 -27.03 -10.36
N TYR A 314 13.58 -25.83 -10.55
CA TYR A 314 12.44 -25.29 -9.82
C TYR A 314 11.11 -25.52 -10.52
N VAL A 315 11.15 -26.00 -11.77
CA VAL A 315 9.98 -26.25 -12.61
C VAL A 315 9.81 -27.76 -12.78
N GLY A 316 8.62 -28.27 -12.46
CA GLY A 316 8.31 -29.67 -12.63
C GLY A 316 7.65 -29.94 -13.98
N PRO A 317 8.36 -30.50 -14.98
CA PRO A 317 7.77 -30.75 -16.29
C PRO A 317 6.59 -31.73 -16.27
N GLU A 318 6.59 -32.69 -15.34
CA GLU A 318 5.55 -33.73 -15.21
C GLU A 318 4.22 -33.23 -14.63
N ALA A 319 4.19 -32.03 -14.07
CA ALA A 319 3.03 -31.53 -13.32
C ALA A 319 1.98 -30.83 -14.20
N ARG A 320 2.34 -30.42 -15.41
CA ARG A 320 1.50 -29.59 -16.29
C ARG A 320 0.45 -30.37 -17.08
N ASP A 321 0.71 -31.64 -17.37
CA ASP A 321 -0.18 -32.48 -18.19
C ASP A 321 -1.37 -33.06 -17.45
N LYS A 322 -1.42 -32.90 -16.11
CA LYS A 322 -2.49 -33.47 -15.29
C LYS A 322 -3.27 -32.37 -14.58
N PHE A 323 -4.59 -32.45 -14.73
CA PHE A 323 -5.50 -31.62 -13.95
C PHE A 323 -5.21 -31.77 -12.43
N ASP A 324 -4.94 -30.65 -11.78
CA ASP A 324 -4.62 -30.60 -10.35
C ASP A 324 -5.31 -29.43 -9.66
N LEU A 325 -6.33 -29.72 -8.88
CA LEU A 325 -7.09 -28.73 -8.10
C LEU A 325 -6.22 -27.98 -7.08
N LYS A 326 -5.20 -28.63 -6.52
CA LYS A 326 -4.30 -27.96 -5.59
C LYS A 326 -3.48 -26.92 -6.32
N ARG A 327 -2.94 -27.25 -7.50
CA ARG A 327 -2.19 -26.29 -8.32
C ARG A 327 -3.08 -25.15 -8.78
N PHE A 328 -4.32 -25.41 -9.15
CA PHE A 328 -5.28 -24.37 -9.55
C PHE A 328 -5.59 -23.38 -8.42
N PHE A 329 -6.00 -23.85 -7.23
CA PHE A 329 -6.40 -22.97 -6.12
C PHE A 329 -5.23 -22.41 -5.30
N ARG A 330 -4.07 -23.08 -5.34
CA ARG A 330 -2.88 -22.76 -4.54
C ARG A 330 -1.66 -22.47 -5.39
N TRP A 331 -1.86 -21.98 -6.59
CA TRP A 331 -0.84 -21.75 -7.61
C TRP A 331 0.37 -20.94 -7.09
N ARG A 332 0.17 -20.06 -6.10
CA ARG A 332 1.24 -19.29 -5.47
C ARG A 332 2.31 -20.16 -4.78
N CYS A 333 2.01 -21.40 -4.52
CA CYS A 333 2.96 -22.32 -3.90
C CYS A 333 4.02 -22.88 -4.88
N TRP A 334 3.85 -22.68 -6.21
CA TRP A 334 4.76 -23.23 -7.21
C TRP A 334 5.30 -22.16 -8.15
N TRP A 335 6.62 -22.24 -8.43
CA TRP A 335 7.29 -21.36 -9.38
C TRP A 335 6.72 -21.45 -10.80
N ASP A 336 6.10 -22.59 -11.13
CA ASP A 336 5.38 -22.80 -12.40
C ASP A 336 4.34 -21.73 -12.70
N TYR A 337 3.81 -21.04 -11.68
CA TYR A 337 2.70 -20.10 -11.79
C TYR A 337 2.92 -18.78 -11.04
N SER A 338 3.90 -18.75 -10.14
CA SER A 338 4.10 -17.67 -9.18
C SER A 338 5.44 -16.98 -9.37
N THR A 339 5.52 -15.74 -8.94
CA THR A 339 6.75 -14.95 -8.82
C THR A 339 7.35 -14.99 -7.40
N GLY A 340 6.77 -15.82 -6.53
CA GLY A 340 7.24 -16.03 -5.16
C GLY A 340 7.00 -14.84 -4.23
N LEU A 341 7.72 -14.84 -3.11
CA LEU A 341 7.58 -13.80 -2.07
C LEU A 341 7.96 -12.40 -2.54
N SER A 342 8.90 -12.28 -3.48
CA SER A 342 9.28 -10.98 -4.04
C SER A 342 8.14 -10.40 -4.89
N GLY A 343 7.60 -11.16 -5.84
CA GLY A 343 6.51 -10.65 -6.69
C GLY A 343 5.17 -10.51 -5.94
N ASP A 344 4.80 -11.49 -5.08
CA ASP A 344 3.49 -11.43 -4.42
C ASP A 344 3.45 -10.44 -3.24
N LEU A 345 4.53 -10.27 -2.48
CA LEU A 345 4.52 -9.52 -1.23
C LEU A 345 5.47 -8.33 -1.17
N LEU A 346 6.76 -8.48 -1.58
CA LEU A 346 7.73 -7.39 -1.57
C LEU A 346 7.24 -6.20 -2.41
N THR A 347 6.57 -6.45 -3.53
CA THR A 347 6.06 -5.42 -4.43
C THR A 347 5.28 -4.33 -3.70
N HIS A 348 4.42 -4.68 -2.76
CA HIS A 348 3.70 -3.72 -1.93
C HIS A 348 4.60 -2.89 -1.01
N GLU A 349 5.64 -3.51 -0.47
CA GLU A 349 6.57 -2.86 0.44
C GLU A 349 7.52 -1.93 -0.32
N TYR A 350 8.02 -2.40 -1.47
CA TYR A 350 8.88 -1.60 -2.34
C TYR A 350 8.12 -0.41 -2.94
N ASP A 351 6.89 -0.62 -3.43
CA ASP A 351 6.07 0.47 -3.99
C ASP A 351 5.86 1.60 -2.97
N ALA A 352 5.58 1.25 -1.71
CA ALA A 352 5.46 2.24 -0.64
C ALA A 352 6.76 3.02 -0.42
N VAL A 353 7.92 2.34 -0.39
CA VAL A 353 9.22 2.99 -0.25
C VAL A 353 9.51 3.86 -1.47
N ASN A 354 9.26 3.37 -2.68
CA ASN A 354 9.49 4.12 -3.91
C ASN A 354 8.56 5.34 -4.02
N GLN A 355 7.29 5.23 -3.64
CA GLN A 355 6.36 6.37 -3.57
C GLN A 355 6.86 7.46 -2.60
N ILE A 356 7.39 7.07 -1.44
CA ILE A 356 7.79 7.98 -0.37
C ILE A 356 9.14 8.63 -0.68
N MET A 357 10.12 7.86 -1.17
CA MET A 357 11.50 8.31 -1.32
C MET A 357 11.97 8.43 -2.78
N GLY A 358 11.25 7.87 -3.74
CA GLY A 358 11.66 7.85 -5.15
C GLY A 358 13.00 7.12 -5.34
N VAL A 359 13.16 5.93 -4.78
CA VAL A 359 14.44 5.20 -4.78
C VAL A 359 14.82 4.65 -6.17
N GLY A 360 13.83 4.32 -7.01
CA GLY A 360 14.05 3.70 -8.31
C GLY A 360 14.56 2.25 -8.20
N ILE A 361 15.11 1.72 -9.29
CA ILE A 361 15.66 0.36 -9.33
C ILE A 361 16.96 0.30 -8.51
N PRO A 362 17.14 -0.70 -7.61
CA PRO A 362 18.36 -0.83 -6.81
C PRO A 362 19.57 -1.17 -7.69
N HIS A 363 20.75 -0.74 -7.26
CA HIS A 363 22.02 -1.13 -7.90
C HIS A 363 22.25 -2.64 -7.80
N SER A 364 21.95 -3.24 -6.62
CA SER A 364 22.12 -4.66 -6.41
C SER A 364 21.04 -5.26 -5.50
N ALA A 365 20.86 -6.59 -5.63
CA ALA A 365 20.01 -7.38 -4.77
C ALA A 365 20.71 -8.68 -4.37
N THR A 366 20.68 -9.01 -3.08
CA THR A 366 21.18 -10.27 -2.52
C THR A 366 20.10 -10.91 -1.67
N SER A 367 19.80 -12.19 -1.92
CA SER A 367 18.70 -12.87 -1.25
C SER A 367 19.12 -14.19 -0.59
N SER A 368 18.45 -14.53 0.52
CA SER A 368 18.53 -15.82 1.19
C SER A 368 17.17 -16.26 1.67
N GLY A 369 16.93 -17.58 1.75
CA GLY A 369 15.64 -18.10 2.17
C GLY A 369 15.50 -19.60 1.91
N GLY A 370 14.29 -20.10 2.01
CA GLY A 370 13.99 -21.50 1.74
C GLY A 370 12.60 -21.93 2.18
N VAL A 371 12.26 -23.18 1.87
CA VAL A 371 11.06 -23.84 2.39
C VAL A 371 11.44 -24.48 3.73
N TYR A 372 11.18 -23.77 4.83
CA TYR A 372 11.61 -24.19 6.17
C TYR A 372 10.48 -24.79 7.00
N PHE A 373 9.30 -24.26 6.93
CA PHE A 373 8.16 -24.67 7.75
C PHE A 373 7.12 -25.49 6.97
N PHE A 374 6.58 -24.96 5.85
CA PHE A 374 5.51 -25.63 5.10
C PHE A 374 6.07 -26.71 4.15
N LYS A 375 6.10 -27.96 4.62
CA LYS A 375 6.59 -29.13 3.84
C LYS A 375 5.45 -29.79 3.04
N ASP A 376 4.66 -29.01 2.33
CA ASP A 376 3.46 -29.43 1.60
C ASP A 376 3.70 -29.68 0.09
N GLY A 377 4.96 -29.72 -0.33
CA GLY A 377 5.37 -29.95 -1.71
C GLY A 377 5.52 -28.67 -2.53
N ARG A 378 5.39 -27.48 -1.89
CA ARG A 378 5.64 -26.21 -2.55
C ARG A 378 7.10 -26.05 -2.98
N THR A 379 7.30 -25.32 -4.07
CA THR A 379 8.64 -24.96 -4.55
C THR A 379 9.01 -23.51 -4.20
N VAL A 380 8.01 -22.64 -3.97
CA VAL A 380 8.20 -21.26 -3.52
C VAL A 380 8.57 -21.23 -2.04
N PRO A 381 9.58 -20.45 -1.63
CA PRO A 381 10.02 -20.40 -0.24
C PRO A 381 8.94 -19.84 0.69
N ASP A 382 8.93 -20.26 1.93
CA ASP A 382 8.09 -19.71 3.00
C ASP A 382 8.84 -18.70 3.90
N VAL A 383 10.16 -18.58 3.70
CA VAL A 383 11.01 -17.55 4.29
C VAL A 383 11.91 -16.97 3.20
N LEU A 384 11.94 -15.63 3.12
CA LEU A 384 12.82 -14.91 2.21
C LEU A 384 13.35 -13.65 2.91
N GLN A 385 14.63 -13.36 2.71
CA GLN A 385 15.26 -12.09 3.06
C GLN A 385 16.02 -11.58 1.85
N THR A 386 15.90 -10.27 1.59
CA THR A 386 16.59 -9.62 0.48
C THR A 386 17.15 -8.28 0.94
N SER A 387 18.43 -8.04 0.66
CA SER A 387 19.08 -6.74 0.77
C SER A 387 19.13 -6.09 -0.60
N PHE A 388 18.63 -4.86 -0.71
CA PHE A 388 18.70 -4.02 -1.89
C PHE A 388 19.60 -2.82 -1.59
N GLU A 389 20.57 -2.53 -2.45
CA GLU A 389 21.50 -1.44 -2.27
C GLU A 389 21.25 -0.32 -3.27
N PHE A 390 21.27 0.92 -2.77
CA PHE A 390 21.13 2.16 -3.53
C PHE A 390 22.33 3.08 -3.22
N PRO A 391 23.55 2.78 -3.74
CA PRO A 391 24.77 3.53 -3.39
C PRO A 391 24.69 5.01 -3.74
N GLU A 392 23.98 5.38 -4.82
CA GLU A 392 23.80 6.78 -5.23
C GLU A 392 22.95 7.60 -4.22
N ARG A 393 22.31 6.90 -3.27
CA ARG A 393 21.48 7.50 -2.21
C ARG A 393 22.01 7.22 -0.81
N ASP A 394 23.17 6.58 -0.69
CA ASP A 394 23.75 6.14 0.59
C ASP A 394 22.72 5.31 1.41
N LEU A 395 21.97 4.41 0.74
CA LEU A 395 20.81 3.73 1.30
C LEU A 395 20.85 2.23 1.04
N THR A 396 20.49 1.45 2.06
CA THR A 396 20.14 0.03 1.95
C THR A 396 18.69 -0.19 2.36
N MET A 397 17.93 -1.01 1.60
CA MET A 397 16.62 -1.50 1.99
C MET A 397 16.67 -2.99 2.29
N LEU A 398 16.25 -3.39 3.48
CA LEU A 398 16.13 -4.79 3.89
C LEU A 398 14.66 -5.23 3.83
N TYR A 399 14.41 -6.25 3.05
CA TYR A 399 13.13 -6.95 3.03
C TYR A 399 13.22 -8.27 3.77
N SER A 400 12.26 -8.57 4.65
CA SER A 400 12.12 -9.87 5.27
C SER A 400 10.69 -10.37 5.22
N ALA A 401 10.50 -11.64 4.84
CA ALA A 401 9.21 -12.29 4.83
C ALA A 401 9.27 -13.65 5.49
N THR A 402 8.24 -13.97 6.27
CA THR A 402 7.95 -15.34 6.72
C THR A 402 6.47 -15.61 6.65
N LEU A 403 6.11 -16.78 6.14
CA LEU A 403 4.73 -17.23 6.08
C LEU A 403 4.33 -18.04 7.33
N ALA A 404 5.25 -18.22 8.29
CA ALA A 404 5.08 -19.00 9.51
C ALA A 404 5.01 -18.15 10.79
N SER A 405 4.89 -16.83 10.69
CA SER A 405 4.74 -15.92 11.83
C SER A 405 3.96 -14.68 11.44
N GLN A 406 3.07 -14.20 12.32
CA GLN A 406 2.31 -12.95 12.13
C GLN A 406 3.00 -11.72 12.73
N ARG A 407 4.19 -11.86 13.31
CA ARG A 407 4.88 -10.72 13.91
C ARG A 407 5.25 -9.69 12.86
N SER A 408 4.43 -8.63 12.74
CA SER A 408 4.74 -7.50 11.87
C SER A 408 5.60 -6.47 12.59
N ARG A 409 6.51 -5.83 11.85
CA ARG A 409 7.31 -4.68 12.30
C ARG A 409 6.97 -3.42 11.49
N GLY A 410 6.05 -3.52 10.54
CA GLY A 410 5.75 -2.43 9.61
C GLY A 410 6.92 -2.11 8.69
N LYS A 411 6.97 -0.86 8.24
CA LYS A 411 8.08 -0.27 7.51
C LYS A 411 8.80 0.69 8.45
N VAL A 412 10.11 0.58 8.57
CA VAL A 412 10.92 1.42 9.45
C VAL A 412 11.96 2.16 8.61
N PHE A 413 11.90 3.48 8.63
CA PHE A 413 12.87 4.38 7.98
C PHE A 413 13.81 4.90 9.06
N MET A 414 15.09 4.56 8.98
CA MET A 414 16.10 4.90 9.97
C MET A 414 16.99 6.02 9.45
N GLY A 415 16.70 7.22 9.92
CA GLY A 415 17.52 8.40 9.67
C GLY A 415 18.47 8.67 10.83
N HIS A 416 19.49 9.53 10.59
CA HIS A 416 20.46 9.91 11.60
C HIS A 416 19.85 10.68 12.77
N ASP A 417 18.82 11.51 12.49
CA ASP A 417 18.23 12.39 13.50
C ASP A 417 16.91 11.85 14.09
N ALA A 418 16.19 11.01 13.34
CA ALA A 418 14.97 10.39 13.78
C ALA A 418 14.67 9.11 12.98
N SER A 419 13.80 8.27 13.53
CA SER A 419 13.24 7.10 12.85
C SER A 419 11.73 7.25 12.66
N MET A 420 11.21 6.66 11.59
CA MET A 420 9.78 6.63 11.27
C MET A 420 9.31 5.19 11.14
N GLU A 421 8.31 4.81 11.93
CA GLU A 421 7.57 3.55 11.81
C GLU A 421 6.27 3.82 11.04
N LEU A 422 6.05 3.08 9.96
CA LEU A 422 4.95 3.29 9.03
C LEU A 422 4.14 2.02 8.80
N SER A 423 2.82 2.15 8.98
CA SER A 423 1.81 1.14 8.65
C SER A 423 0.55 1.85 8.12
N SER A 424 -0.64 1.47 8.57
CA SER A 424 -1.86 2.29 8.41
C SER A 424 -1.78 3.62 9.16
N SER A 425 -0.98 3.66 10.22
CA SER A 425 -0.60 4.86 10.98
C SER A 425 0.91 5.11 10.82
N LEU A 426 1.37 6.23 11.37
CA LEU A 426 2.77 6.62 11.28
C LEU A 426 3.22 7.23 12.62
N THR A 427 4.43 6.87 13.04
CA THR A 427 5.06 7.41 14.24
C THR A 427 6.49 7.80 13.95
N VAL A 428 6.90 9.00 14.36
CA VAL A 428 8.29 9.49 14.28
C VAL A 428 8.84 9.66 15.68
N LYS A 429 10.02 9.08 15.92
CA LYS A 429 10.78 9.25 17.18
C LYS A 429 12.16 9.82 16.88
N VAL A 430 12.57 10.81 17.67
CA VAL A 430 13.91 11.41 17.56
C VAL A 430 14.93 10.44 18.11
N ASP A 431 16.09 10.33 17.42
CA ASP A 431 17.23 9.59 17.95
C ASP A 431 17.83 10.33 19.15
N PRO A 432 18.09 9.65 20.29
CA PRO A 432 18.71 10.30 21.47
C PRO A 432 20.09 10.93 21.20
N ARG A 433 20.76 10.52 20.12
CA ARG A 433 22.05 11.02 19.68
C ARG A 433 21.97 11.97 18.48
N SER A 434 20.76 12.40 18.11
CA SER A 434 20.57 13.37 17.02
C SER A 434 21.44 14.59 17.20
N THR A 435 22.18 14.96 16.16
CA THR A 435 22.97 16.18 16.14
C THR A 435 22.11 17.41 15.84
N ARG A 436 21.10 17.24 14.99
CA ARG A 436 20.15 18.32 14.62
C ARG A 436 19.30 18.77 15.79
N TYR A 437 18.83 17.85 16.63
CA TYR A 437 17.90 18.10 17.73
C TYR A 437 18.58 18.14 19.10
N ALA A 438 19.93 18.10 19.15
CA ALA A 438 20.70 18.03 20.39
C ALA A 438 20.32 19.16 21.39
N GLU A 439 20.24 20.41 20.92
CA GLU A 439 19.90 21.55 21.79
C GLU A 439 18.48 21.43 22.38
N GLN A 440 17.52 20.94 21.61
CA GLN A 440 16.13 20.75 22.02
C GLN A 440 15.99 19.57 22.98
N ILE A 441 16.80 18.53 22.79
CA ILE A 441 16.87 17.38 23.71
C ILE A 441 17.45 17.83 25.05
N ASP A 442 18.59 18.54 25.04
CA ASP A 442 19.25 19.06 26.25
C ASP A 442 18.34 20.01 27.04
N LYS A 443 17.53 20.81 26.36
CA LYS A 443 16.53 21.69 26.99
C LYS A 443 15.27 20.95 27.46
N GLY A 444 15.14 19.65 27.18
CA GLY A 444 13.95 18.85 27.51
C GLY A 444 12.68 19.25 26.73
N ILE A 445 12.84 19.96 25.59
CA ILE A 445 11.73 20.34 24.71
C ILE A 445 11.31 19.13 23.87
N ILE A 446 12.28 18.39 23.33
CA ILE A 446 12.10 17.11 22.68
C ILE A 446 12.53 16.01 23.65
N LYS A 447 11.68 14.99 23.78
CA LYS A 447 11.95 13.79 24.58
C LYS A 447 12.07 12.60 23.64
N PRO A 448 13.23 11.96 23.49
CA PRO A 448 13.43 10.85 22.56
C PRO A 448 12.58 9.62 22.84
N ASP A 449 12.12 9.43 24.07
CA ASP A 449 11.21 8.35 24.49
C ASP A 449 9.74 8.60 24.11
N THR A 450 9.42 9.84 23.69
CA THR A 450 8.08 10.24 23.30
C THR A 450 8.02 10.50 21.79
N PRO A 451 6.99 10.00 21.07
CA PRO A 451 6.84 10.31 19.66
C PRO A 451 6.82 11.81 19.37
N LEU A 452 7.62 12.23 18.41
CA LEU A 452 7.64 13.60 17.90
C LEU A 452 6.40 13.89 17.05
N ILE A 453 6.04 12.93 16.22
CA ILE A 453 4.86 12.94 15.36
C ILE A 453 4.15 11.60 15.53
N THR A 454 2.84 11.65 15.74
CA THR A 454 1.95 10.50 15.60
C THR A 454 0.82 10.90 14.67
N TYR A 455 0.61 10.11 13.63
CA TYR A 455 -0.48 10.31 12.68
C TYR A 455 -1.32 9.04 12.57
N ILE A 456 -2.61 9.19 12.79
CA ILE A 456 -3.60 8.13 12.62
C ILE A 456 -4.66 8.67 11.66
N PRO A 457 -4.92 8.01 10.53
CA PRO A 457 -5.91 8.46 9.57
C PRO A 457 -7.28 8.71 10.20
N GLY A 458 -7.89 9.86 9.89
CA GLY A 458 -9.20 10.25 10.41
C GLY A 458 -9.22 10.74 11.87
N GLN A 459 -8.06 10.90 12.49
CA GLN A 459 -7.94 11.46 13.84
C GLN A 459 -6.96 12.64 13.85
N GLU A 460 -7.41 13.77 14.34
CA GLU A 460 -6.54 14.91 14.60
C GLU A 460 -5.97 14.78 16.02
N ASN A 461 -4.66 14.62 16.15
CA ASN A 461 -3.88 14.74 17.40
C ASN A 461 -4.27 13.79 18.55
N VAL A 462 -4.41 12.50 18.34
CA VAL A 462 -4.72 11.56 19.42
C VAL A 462 -3.63 10.49 19.56
N ASP A 463 -3.19 10.26 20.81
CA ASP A 463 -2.54 9.02 21.24
C ASP A 463 -3.59 7.89 21.18
N ALA A 464 -3.82 7.33 20.01
CA ALA A 464 -4.83 6.30 19.86
C ALA A 464 -4.22 4.98 19.43
N VAL A 465 -4.60 3.98 20.17
CA VAL A 465 -4.45 2.58 19.76
C VAL A 465 -5.37 2.37 18.56
N SER A 466 -4.80 2.02 17.40
CA SER A 466 -5.58 1.63 16.23
C SER A 466 -6.59 0.56 16.60
N SER A 467 -7.83 0.68 16.15
CA SER A 467 -8.84 -0.33 16.44
C SER A 467 -8.41 -1.69 15.87
N ALA A 468 -8.77 -2.78 16.54
CA ALA A 468 -8.48 -4.14 16.07
C ALA A 468 -9.02 -4.38 14.65
N THR A 469 -10.13 -3.72 14.30
CA THR A 469 -10.76 -3.77 12.98
C THR A 469 -9.90 -3.10 11.92
N GLU A 470 -9.33 -1.92 12.20
CA GLU A 470 -8.45 -1.21 11.27
C GLU A 470 -7.14 -1.97 11.03
N LEU A 471 -6.55 -2.54 12.10
CA LEU A 471 -5.39 -3.42 11.98
C LEU A 471 -5.69 -4.66 11.13
N TYR A 472 -6.86 -5.28 11.30
CA TYR A 472 -7.28 -6.44 10.52
C TYR A 472 -7.41 -6.11 9.03
N PHE A 473 -7.99 -4.98 8.68
CA PHE A 473 -8.13 -4.55 7.29
C PHE A 473 -6.81 -4.10 6.68
N ALA A 474 -5.96 -3.40 7.42
CA ALA A 474 -4.63 -3.02 6.97
C ALA A 474 -3.77 -4.26 6.65
N GLN A 475 -3.82 -5.28 7.50
CA GLN A 475 -3.11 -6.56 7.28
C GLN A 475 -3.61 -7.33 6.05
N ARG A 476 -4.85 -7.08 5.60
CA ARG A 476 -5.43 -7.71 4.40
C ARG A 476 -5.37 -6.83 3.14
N GLY A 477 -4.59 -5.76 3.15
CA GLY A 477 -4.48 -4.83 2.03
C GLY A 477 -5.71 -3.93 1.84
N LEU A 478 -6.62 -3.88 2.83
CA LEU A 478 -7.74 -2.96 2.85
C LEU A 478 -7.35 -1.74 3.69
N LEU A 479 -6.64 -0.83 3.07
CA LEU A 479 -6.27 0.44 3.67
C LEU A 479 -7.39 1.45 3.43
N TYR A 480 -7.52 2.41 4.36
CA TYR A 480 -8.46 3.51 4.23
C TYR A 480 -7.71 4.83 4.09
N ALA A 481 -8.31 5.74 3.32
CA ALA A 481 -7.93 7.15 3.26
C ALA A 481 -9.10 8.00 3.78
N TYR A 482 -8.78 9.17 4.29
CA TYR A 482 -9.77 10.14 4.76
C TYR A 482 -9.68 11.41 3.91
N VAL A 483 -10.75 11.72 3.22
CA VAL A 483 -10.88 12.93 2.41
C VAL A 483 -12.00 13.78 2.99
N ASN A 484 -11.69 14.98 3.48
CA ASN A 484 -12.64 15.89 4.13
C ASN A 484 -13.41 15.22 5.29
N GLY A 485 -12.73 14.36 6.09
CA GLY A 485 -13.32 13.64 7.21
C GLY A 485 -14.17 12.42 6.83
N LYS A 486 -14.39 12.14 5.54
CA LYS A 486 -15.08 10.94 5.06
C LYS A 486 -14.05 9.84 4.78
N ARG A 487 -14.35 8.63 5.25
CA ARG A 487 -13.52 7.44 5.02
C ARG A 487 -13.79 6.81 3.66
N TYR A 488 -12.73 6.46 2.94
CA TYR A 488 -12.78 5.77 1.65
C TYR A 488 -11.89 4.53 1.65
N ASP A 489 -12.33 3.48 0.95
CA ASP A 489 -11.47 2.35 0.59
C ASP A 489 -10.41 2.81 -0.42
N THR A 490 -9.14 2.54 -0.13
CA THR A 490 -8.04 2.93 -1.03
C THR A 490 -8.08 2.21 -2.37
N THR A 491 -8.66 1.00 -2.45
CA THR A 491 -8.86 0.30 -3.72
C THR A 491 -9.90 1.03 -4.58
N TYR A 492 -11.00 1.52 -3.96
CA TYR A 492 -11.96 2.39 -4.65
C TYR A 492 -11.29 3.63 -5.22
N LEU A 493 -10.53 4.35 -4.38
CA LEU A 493 -9.82 5.56 -4.81
C LEU A 493 -8.84 5.26 -5.94
N HIS A 494 -8.16 4.12 -5.89
CA HIS A 494 -7.19 3.71 -6.90
C HIS A 494 -7.87 3.37 -8.24
N ILE A 495 -9.01 2.69 -8.22
CA ILE A 495 -9.81 2.45 -9.45
C ILE A 495 -10.39 3.78 -9.96
N ARG A 496 -10.86 4.64 -9.07
CA ARG A 496 -11.34 5.99 -9.42
C ARG A 496 -10.27 6.79 -10.16
N GLU A 497 -9.03 6.82 -9.66
CA GLU A 497 -7.91 7.49 -10.33
C GLU A 497 -7.73 6.99 -11.77
N TRP A 498 -7.75 5.67 -11.98
CA TRP A 498 -7.64 5.08 -13.30
C TRP A 498 -8.76 5.51 -14.25
N VAL A 499 -10.00 5.41 -13.79
CA VAL A 499 -11.19 5.80 -14.56
C VAL A 499 -11.16 7.30 -14.91
N GLU A 500 -10.73 8.16 -13.98
CA GLU A 500 -10.56 9.60 -14.22
C GLU A 500 -9.44 9.88 -15.25
N CYS A 501 -8.32 9.15 -15.17
CA CYS A 501 -7.25 9.26 -16.15
C CYS A 501 -7.71 8.83 -17.55
N ILE A 502 -8.55 7.81 -17.67
CA ILE A 502 -9.15 7.40 -18.96
C ILE A 502 -10.01 8.53 -19.53
N ARG A 503 -10.84 9.17 -18.72
CA ARG A 503 -11.75 10.24 -19.18
C ARG A 503 -11.04 11.53 -19.56
N ASN A 504 -10.02 11.89 -18.78
CA ASN A 504 -9.41 13.22 -18.85
C ASN A 504 -8.02 13.22 -19.49
N GLY A 505 -7.51 12.06 -19.95
CA GLY A 505 -6.18 11.93 -20.56
C GLY A 505 -5.04 12.11 -19.55
N GLY A 506 -5.26 11.77 -18.28
CA GLY A 506 -4.24 11.84 -17.24
C GLY A 506 -3.32 10.62 -17.21
N VAL A 507 -2.28 10.68 -16.36
CA VAL A 507 -1.36 9.58 -16.07
C VAL A 507 -1.60 9.13 -14.64
N PRO A 508 -1.94 7.84 -14.40
CA PRO A 508 -2.12 7.31 -13.06
C PRO A 508 -0.85 7.38 -12.21
N SER A 509 -1.03 7.49 -10.88
CA SER A 509 0.11 7.54 -9.93
C SER A 509 0.96 6.27 -9.94
N CYS A 510 0.37 5.12 -10.25
CA CYS A 510 1.07 3.85 -10.47
C CYS A 510 1.00 3.47 -11.95
N ASN A 511 1.67 4.24 -12.78
CA ASN A 511 1.75 4.06 -14.23
C ASN A 511 2.74 2.96 -14.62
N ILE A 512 2.93 2.77 -15.92
CA ILE A 512 3.81 1.73 -16.48
C ILE A 512 5.28 1.89 -16.07
N ASP A 513 5.78 3.12 -15.87
CA ASP A 513 7.17 3.34 -15.47
C ASP A 513 7.39 2.94 -14.01
N ALA A 514 6.48 3.30 -13.11
CA ALA A 514 6.51 2.86 -11.72
C ALA A 514 6.37 1.33 -11.61
N ALA A 515 5.49 0.73 -12.41
CA ALA A 515 5.31 -0.73 -12.47
C ALA A 515 6.57 -1.43 -12.98
N PHE A 516 7.28 -0.84 -13.94
CA PHE A 516 8.54 -1.36 -14.48
C PHE A 516 9.64 -1.39 -13.43
N GLU A 517 9.85 -0.26 -12.72
CA GLU A 517 10.85 -0.18 -11.63
C GLU A 517 10.61 -1.24 -10.58
N GLU A 518 9.36 -1.43 -10.19
CA GLU A 518 8.98 -2.42 -9.20
C GLU A 518 9.18 -3.85 -9.69
N ALA A 519 8.72 -4.16 -10.90
CA ALA A 519 8.84 -5.50 -11.47
C ALA A 519 10.31 -5.91 -11.60
N ILE A 520 11.17 -5.03 -12.10
CA ILE A 520 12.62 -5.28 -12.18
C ILE A 520 13.21 -5.52 -10.78
N THR A 521 12.85 -4.70 -9.80
CA THR A 521 13.32 -4.86 -8.40
C THR A 521 12.89 -6.21 -7.82
N ALA A 522 11.63 -6.61 -8.03
CA ALA A 522 11.10 -7.90 -7.58
C ALA A 522 11.82 -9.07 -8.28
N HIS A 523 12.07 -8.97 -9.59
CA HIS A 523 12.83 -9.98 -10.35
C HIS A 523 14.28 -10.07 -9.89
N MET A 524 14.95 -8.95 -9.56
CA MET A 524 16.30 -8.99 -8.98
C MET A 524 16.32 -9.79 -7.68
N GLY A 525 15.37 -9.55 -6.77
CA GLY A 525 15.23 -10.29 -5.53
C GLY A 525 14.94 -11.78 -5.74
N THR A 526 14.03 -12.11 -6.66
CA THR A 526 13.69 -13.50 -7.01
C THR A 526 14.89 -14.21 -7.63
N ARG A 527 15.57 -13.61 -8.61
CA ARG A 527 16.74 -14.20 -9.26
C ARG A 527 17.92 -14.35 -8.31
N ALA A 528 18.15 -13.39 -7.43
CA ALA A 528 19.20 -13.49 -6.41
C ALA A 528 18.99 -14.72 -5.52
N TYR A 529 17.72 -15.02 -5.14
CA TYR A 529 17.40 -16.24 -4.40
C TYR A 529 17.58 -17.51 -5.23
N LEU A 530 17.02 -17.56 -6.44
CA LEU A 530 17.02 -18.76 -7.28
C LEU A 530 18.42 -19.13 -7.76
N GLU A 531 19.25 -18.13 -8.12
CA GLU A 531 20.61 -18.33 -8.62
C GLU A 531 21.65 -18.42 -7.48
N GLY A 532 21.31 -18.02 -6.25
CA GLY A 532 22.19 -18.06 -5.09
C GLY A 532 23.38 -17.09 -5.21
N ARG A 533 23.17 -15.95 -5.86
CA ARG A 533 24.20 -14.93 -6.08
C ARG A 533 23.60 -13.53 -6.11
N THR A 534 24.45 -12.51 -5.99
CA THR A 534 24.04 -11.12 -6.13
C THR A 534 23.66 -10.81 -7.58
N MET A 535 22.54 -10.10 -7.75
CA MET A 535 22.10 -9.54 -9.03
C MET A 535 22.40 -8.04 -9.04
N TYR A 536 22.86 -7.52 -10.17
CA TYR A 536 23.10 -6.10 -10.38
C TYR A 536 22.19 -5.55 -11.46
N TRP A 537 21.86 -4.26 -11.37
CA TRP A 537 21.18 -3.52 -12.42
C TRP A 537 22.20 -2.72 -13.26
N ASP A 538 22.34 -3.09 -14.52
CA ASP A 538 23.10 -2.31 -15.51
C ASP A 538 22.16 -1.23 -16.08
N LYS A 539 22.36 0.02 -15.65
CA LYS A 539 21.49 1.15 -16.07
C LYS A 539 21.63 1.51 -17.54
N ASP A 540 22.82 1.31 -18.11
CA ASP A 540 23.12 1.71 -19.50
C ASP A 540 22.50 0.73 -20.50
N LYS A 541 22.42 -0.54 -20.12
CA LYS A 541 21.77 -1.58 -20.92
C LYS A 541 20.33 -1.84 -20.53
N GLU A 542 19.88 -1.30 -19.40
CA GLU A 542 18.62 -1.66 -18.75
C GLU A 542 18.48 -3.18 -18.56
N GLU A 543 19.48 -3.86 -17.98
CA GLU A 543 19.49 -5.31 -17.81
C GLU A 543 19.85 -5.73 -16.39
N ILE A 544 19.25 -6.86 -15.94
CA ILE A 544 19.67 -7.55 -14.72
C ILE A 544 20.87 -8.43 -15.05
N VAL A 545 22.05 -8.12 -14.52
CA VAL A 545 23.29 -8.86 -14.73
C VAL A 545 23.71 -9.63 -13.48
N ARG A 546 24.46 -10.72 -13.70
CA ARG A 546 24.97 -11.60 -12.65
C ARG A 546 26.25 -11.02 -12.05
N GLY A 547 26.35 -11.06 -10.69
CA GLY A 547 27.58 -10.78 -9.97
C GLY A 547 28.47 -11.99 -9.80
#